data_79db01ec541a0a57c82785ce38e0f313
#
_entry.id   79db01ec541a0a57c82785ce38e0f313
#
_cell.length_a   1.000
_cell.length_b   1.000
_cell.length_c   1.000
_cell.angle_alpha   90.00
_cell.angle_beta   90.00
_cell.angle_gamma   90.00
#
_symmetry.space_group_name_H-M   'P 1'
#
loop_
_entity.id
_entity.type
_entity.pdbx_description
1 polymer ?
#
loop_
_entity_poly.entity_id
_entity_poly.type
_entity_poly.pdbx_seq_one_letter_code
_entity_poly.pdbx_strand_id
1 'polypeptide(L)'
;MATLLSTRHRHALQLAGRFIAPYRWKVLGALAALLFTAIITLSMGQGIRLLVDQGLATESTAALNQSIALFFLLVLAMAVGTYIRFYLVSWLGERCVADIRKKVFNHLVELHPGFYESNRSSEIQSRLTADTTLLQSVIGSSLSMALRSCIMLIGGIIFLFITNIKLTAIVITALPLVVLPILLFGRRVRALSRQSQDRVADVGSYVGETLGQIKTVQ
;
A
#
# COMPACT_ATOMS: atom_id res chain seq x y z
N MET A 1 10.44 -19.20 17.80
CA MET A 1 9.29 -18.86 16.94
C MET A 1 9.51 -17.60 16.11
N ALA A 2 10.23 -16.57 16.57
CA ALA A 2 10.54 -15.35 15.80
C ALA A 2 11.49 -15.56 14.59
N THR A 3 12.44 -16.48 14.67
CA THR A 3 13.42 -16.78 13.61
C THR A 3 12.83 -17.50 12.39
N LEU A 4 11.81 -18.34 12.58
CA LEU A 4 11.13 -19.05 11.49
C LEU A 4 10.21 -18.13 10.67
N LEU A 5 9.66 -17.09 11.29
CA LEU A 5 8.87 -16.06 10.60
C LEU A 5 9.78 -15.17 9.71
N SER A 6 11.01 -14.89 10.16
CA SER A 6 11.99 -14.10 9.40
C SER A 6 12.43 -14.80 8.11
N THR A 7 12.65 -16.10 8.11
CA THR A 7 13.07 -16.87 6.93
C THR A 7 11.93 -17.01 5.90
N ARG A 8 10.70 -17.24 6.33
CA ARG A 8 9.52 -17.29 5.45
C ARG A 8 9.28 -15.96 4.72
N HIS A 9 9.39 -14.84 5.42
CA HIS A 9 9.24 -13.51 4.80
C HIS A 9 10.34 -13.20 3.80
N ARG A 10 11.60 -13.61 4.08
CA ARG A 10 12.71 -13.43 3.13
C ARG A 10 12.52 -14.23 1.85
N HIS A 11 12.08 -15.49 1.95
CA HIS A 11 11.76 -16.30 0.76
C HIS A 11 10.59 -15.74 -0.05
N ALA A 12 9.55 -15.25 0.60
CA ALA A 12 8.42 -14.60 -0.10
C ALA A 12 8.86 -13.33 -0.84
N LEU A 13 9.70 -12.48 -0.22
CA LEU A 13 10.26 -11.29 -0.86
C LEU A 13 11.21 -11.62 -2.01
N GLN A 14 12.04 -12.66 -1.88
CA GLN A 14 12.92 -13.11 -2.95
C GLN A 14 12.14 -13.68 -4.13
N LEU A 15 11.07 -14.43 -3.87
CA LEU A 15 10.16 -14.92 -4.91
C LEU A 15 9.47 -13.76 -5.64
N ALA A 16 8.90 -12.81 -4.91
CA ALA A 16 8.30 -11.62 -5.50
C ALA A 16 9.32 -10.83 -6.34
N GLY A 17 10.55 -10.67 -5.84
CA GLY A 17 11.64 -10.03 -6.56
C GLY A 17 11.98 -10.69 -7.90
N ARG A 18 11.94 -12.04 -7.99
CA ARG A 18 12.19 -12.76 -9.23
C ARG A 18 11.13 -12.49 -10.30
N PHE A 19 9.87 -12.31 -9.91
CA PHE A 19 8.78 -11.98 -10.85
C PHE A 19 8.78 -10.50 -11.26
N ILE A 20 9.33 -9.62 -10.43
CA ILE A 20 9.46 -8.19 -10.71
C ILE A 20 10.70 -7.90 -11.58
N ALA A 21 11.77 -8.68 -11.45
CA ALA A 21 13.05 -8.47 -12.12
C ALA A 21 12.97 -8.30 -13.64
N PRO A 22 12.12 -9.03 -14.40
CA PRO A 22 11.98 -8.84 -15.85
C PRO A 22 11.46 -7.43 -16.21
N TYR A 23 10.74 -6.80 -15.32
CA TYR A 23 10.07 -5.50 -15.51
C TYR A 23 10.85 -4.31 -14.92
N ARG A 24 12.18 -4.45 -14.75
CA ARG A 24 13.07 -3.45 -14.14
C ARG A 24 12.88 -2.02 -14.67
N TRP A 25 12.65 -1.84 -15.96
CA TRP A 25 12.41 -0.53 -16.56
C TRP A 25 11.08 0.09 -16.12
N LYS A 26 10.04 -0.72 -16.01
CA LYS A 26 8.74 -0.26 -15.48
C LYS A 26 8.81 0.05 -13.98
N VAL A 27 9.60 -0.72 -13.23
CA VAL A 27 9.87 -0.45 -11.81
C VAL A 27 10.61 0.88 -11.66
N LEU A 28 11.67 1.11 -12.47
CA LEU A 28 12.38 2.39 -12.46
C LEU A 28 11.46 3.56 -12.81
N GLY A 29 10.59 3.41 -13.81
CA GLY A 29 9.59 4.42 -14.16
C GLY A 29 8.61 4.68 -13.01
N ALA A 30 8.14 3.64 -12.33
CA ALA A 30 7.25 3.77 -11.18
C ALA A 30 7.93 4.47 -9.99
N LEU A 31 9.21 4.14 -9.72
CA LEU A 31 10.02 4.80 -8.70
C LEU A 31 10.27 6.27 -9.05
N ALA A 32 10.61 6.57 -10.30
CA ALA A 32 10.80 7.96 -10.76
C ALA A 32 9.50 8.78 -10.61
N ALA A 33 8.36 8.23 -11.04
CA ALA A 33 7.07 8.87 -10.87
C ALA A 33 6.69 9.05 -9.39
N LEU A 34 7.07 8.11 -8.53
CA LEU A 34 6.85 8.19 -7.10
C LEU A 34 7.71 9.28 -6.45
N LEU A 35 8.99 9.37 -6.79
CA LEU A 35 9.87 10.45 -6.34
C LEU A 35 9.38 11.81 -6.82
N PHE A 36 9.00 11.91 -8.10
CA PHE A 36 8.46 13.13 -8.69
C PHE A 36 7.20 13.61 -7.95
N THR A 37 6.23 12.71 -7.71
CA THR A 37 5.01 13.08 -6.97
C THR A 37 5.31 13.44 -5.50
N ALA A 38 6.29 12.79 -4.86
CA ALA A 38 6.70 13.11 -3.50
C ALA A 38 7.33 14.51 -3.42
N ILE A 39 8.24 14.84 -4.35
CA ILE A 39 8.87 16.16 -4.42
C ILE A 39 7.82 17.26 -4.64
N ILE A 40 6.90 17.07 -5.59
CA ILE A 40 5.83 18.06 -5.85
C ILE A 40 4.95 18.23 -4.60
N THR A 41 4.58 17.13 -3.93
CA THR A 41 3.77 17.20 -2.71
C THR A 41 4.47 17.97 -1.60
N LEU A 42 5.76 17.77 -1.40
CA LEU A 42 6.56 18.54 -0.44
C LEU A 42 6.71 20.00 -0.84
N SER A 43 6.82 20.29 -2.15
CA SER A 43 6.91 21.65 -2.68
C SER A 43 5.59 22.41 -2.62
N MET A 44 4.46 21.74 -2.43
CA MET A 44 3.13 22.37 -2.39
C MET A 44 3.01 23.38 -1.24
N GLY A 45 3.62 23.08 -0.09
CA GLY A 45 3.68 24.03 1.04
C GLY A 45 4.43 25.32 0.69
N GLN A 46 5.50 25.24 -0.09
CA GLN A 46 6.23 26.42 -0.60
C GLN A 46 5.41 27.15 -1.66
N GLY A 47 4.70 26.42 -2.51
CA GLY A 47 3.78 27.01 -3.50
C GLY A 47 2.69 27.87 -2.85
N ILE A 48 2.09 27.37 -1.78
CA ILE A 48 1.10 28.14 -0.99
C ILE A 48 1.74 29.36 -0.34
N ARG A 49 2.93 29.22 0.23
CA ARG A 49 3.68 30.35 0.81
C ARG A 49 3.96 31.43 -0.23
N LEU A 50 4.43 31.07 -1.40
CA LEU A 50 4.69 32.03 -2.48
C LEU A 50 3.41 32.75 -2.93
N LEU A 51 2.29 32.03 -2.99
CA LEU A 51 0.99 32.58 -3.35
C LEU A 51 0.52 33.60 -2.30
N VAL A 52 0.71 33.34 -1.03
CA VAL A 52 0.33 34.25 0.07
C VAL A 52 1.30 35.44 0.14
N ASP A 53 2.61 35.19 0.21
CA ASP A 53 3.61 36.22 0.46
C ASP A 53 3.83 37.15 -0.72
N GLN A 54 3.80 36.62 -1.94
CA GLN A 54 4.05 37.40 -3.17
C GLN A 54 2.76 37.73 -3.95
N GLY A 55 1.76 36.84 -3.91
CA GLY A 55 0.52 37.04 -4.65
C GLY A 55 -0.45 38.00 -3.92
N LEU A 56 -0.68 37.77 -2.64
CA LEU A 56 -1.70 38.52 -1.88
C LEU A 56 -1.11 39.73 -1.14
N ALA A 57 0.15 39.67 -0.70
CA ALA A 57 0.76 40.74 0.08
C ALA A 57 1.28 41.92 -0.75
N THR A 58 1.50 41.76 -2.06
CA THR A 58 2.14 42.79 -2.92
C THR A 58 1.17 43.72 -3.65
N GLU A 59 -0.17 43.59 -3.47
CA GLU A 59 -1.20 44.37 -4.20
C GLU A 59 -1.03 44.43 -5.73
N SER A 60 -0.13 43.64 -6.30
CA SER A 60 0.16 43.58 -7.72
C SER A 60 -0.62 42.45 -8.40
N THR A 61 -1.53 42.81 -9.30
CA THR A 61 -2.31 41.84 -10.08
C THR A 61 -1.42 40.94 -10.95
N ALA A 62 -0.29 41.43 -11.41
CA ALA A 62 0.68 40.65 -12.20
C ALA A 62 1.36 39.56 -11.34
N ALA A 63 1.80 39.91 -10.14
CA ALA A 63 2.42 38.98 -9.19
C ALA A 63 1.42 37.91 -8.72
N LEU A 64 0.18 38.30 -8.50
CA LEU A 64 -0.91 37.40 -8.14
C LEU A 64 -1.16 36.39 -9.27
N ASN A 65 -1.33 36.85 -10.50
CA ASN A 65 -1.55 35.97 -11.65
C ASN A 65 -0.39 34.98 -11.87
N GLN A 66 0.85 35.44 -11.72
CA GLN A 66 2.03 34.57 -11.83
C GLN A 66 2.05 33.49 -10.74
N SER A 67 1.75 33.85 -9.51
CA SER A 67 1.70 32.92 -8.37
C SER A 67 0.59 31.88 -8.53
N ILE A 68 -0.58 32.29 -9.01
CA ILE A 68 -1.71 31.39 -9.32
C ILE A 68 -1.33 30.45 -10.47
N ALA A 69 -0.71 30.94 -11.53
CA ALA A 69 -0.29 30.13 -12.66
C ALA A 69 0.74 29.07 -12.24
N LEU A 70 1.72 29.46 -11.42
CA LEU A 70 2.73 28.54 -10.89
C LEU A 70 2.09 27.47 -10.00
N PHE A 71 1.17 27.86 -9.13
CA PHE A 71 0.46 26.91 -8.26
C PHE A 71 -0.41 25.94 -9.07
N PHE A 72 -1.10 26.45 -10.09
CA PHE A 72 -1.88 25.63 -11.02
C PHE A 72 -1.00 24.62 -11.77
N LEU A 73 0.18 25.05 -12.22
CA LEU A 73 1.15 24.17 -12.87
C LEU A 73 1.62 23.04 -11.93
N LEU A 74 1.87 23.36 -10.65
CA LEU A 74 2.23 22.36 -9.64
C LEU A 74 1.11 21.34 -9.43
N VAL A 75 -0.14 21.79 -9.36
CA VAL A 75 -1.32 20.90 -9.22
C VAL A 75 -1.47 20.00 -10.45
N LEU A 76 -1.31 20.56 -11.66
CA LEU A 76 -1.36 19.80 -12.91
C LEU A 76 -0.25 18.76 -12.98
N ALA A 77 0.98 19.16 -12.64
CA ALA A 77 2.14 18.25 -12.59
C ALA A 77 1.93 17.13 -11.56
N MET A 78 1.33 17.44 -10.41
CA MET A 78 0.96 16.43 -9.40
C MET A 78 -0.10 15.46 -9.93
N ALA A 79 -1.11 15.94 -10.64
CA ALA A 79 -2.16 15.09 -11.21
C ALA A 79 -1.58 14.12 -12.25
N VAL A 80 -0.77 14.64 -13.19
CA VAL A 80 -0.10 13.84 -14.22
C VAL A 80 0.86 12.82 -13.59
N GLY A 81 1.69 13.25 -12.65
CA GLY A 81 2.62 12.38 -11.95
C GLY A 81 1.91 11.26 -11.17
N THR A 82 0.79 11.58 -10.52
CA THR A 82 -0.02 10.60 -9.79
C THR A 82 -0.67 9.59 -10.73
N TYR A 83 -1.18 10.05 -11.87
CA TYR A 83 -1.73 9.16 -12.91
C TYR A 83 -0.67 8.19 -13.44
N ILE A 84 0.49 8.70 -13.85
CA ILE A 84 1.59 7.87 -14.38
C ILE A 84 2.04 6.84 -13.32
N ARG A 85 2.22 7.28 -12.08
CA ARG A 85 2.59 6.40 -10.97
C ARG A 85 1.56 5.30 -10.76
N PHE A 86 0.28 5.67 -10.68
CA PHE A 86 -0.80 4.71 -10.45
C PHE A 86 -0.89 3.69 -11.59
N TYR A 87 -0.82 4.15 -12.83
CA TYR A 87 -0.83 3.28 -14.01
C TYR A 87 0.33 2.27 -14.00
N LEU A 88 1.56 2.74 -13.78
CA LEU A 88 2.73 1.87 -13.77
C LEU A 88 2.70 0.85 -12.65
N VAL A 89 2.28 1.27 -11.45
CA VAL A 89 2.20 0.39 -10.28
C VAL A 89 1.10 -0.65 -10.44
N SER A 90 -0.08 -0.25 -10.91
CA SER A 90 -1.20 -1.17 -11.16
C SER A 90 -0.85 -2.18 -12.25
N TRP A 91 -0.29 -1.70 -13.37
CA TRP A 91 0.17 -2.56 -14.45
C TRP A 91 1.20 -3.59 -13.96
N LEU A 92 2.16 -3.16 -13.15
CA LEU A 92 3.19 -4.03 -12.59
C LEU A 92 2.58 -5.10 -11.68
N GLY A 93 1.65 -4.72 -10.83
CA GLY A 93 0.93 -5.63 -9.93
C GLY A 93 0.17 -6.70 -10.70
N GLU A 94 -0.62 -6.31 -11.70
CA GLU A 94 -1.39 -7.24 -12.52
C GLU A 94 -0.49 -8.18 -13.33
N ARG A 95 0.58 -7.65 -13.91
CA ARG A 95 1.49 -8.45 -14.72
C ARG A 95 2.25 -9.48 -13.89
N CYS A 96 2.77 -9.08 -12.73
CA CYS A 96 3.43 -10.01 -11.81
C CYS A 96 2.49 -11.13 -11.36
N VAL A 97 1.24 -10.81 -11.05
CA VAL A 97 0.26 -11.82 -10.63
C VAL A 97 -0.12 -12.74 -11.78
N ALA A 98 -0.29 -12.22 -12.99
CA ALA A 98 -0.53 -13.04 -14.17
C ALA A 98 0.62 -14.04 -14.42
N ASP A 99 1.87 -13.60 -14.28
CA ASP A 99 3.04 -14.46 -14.43
C ASP A 99 3.14 -15.53 -13.32
N ILE A 100 2.80 -15.16 -12.08
CA ILE A 100 2.71 -16.10 -10.94
C ILE A 100 1.63 -17.15 -11.22
N ARG A 101 0.40 -16.72 -11.59
CA ARG A 101 -0.70 -17.63 -11.93
C ARG A 101 -0.31 -18.60 -13.04
N LYS A 102 0.28 -18.09 -14.11
CA LYS A 102 0.73 -18.91 -15.23
C LYS A 102 1.75 -19.95 -14.78
N LYS A 103 2.74 -19.56 -13.99
CA LYS A 103 3.78 -20.48 -13.50
C LYS A 103 3.22 -21.54 -12.57
N VAL A 104 2.32 -21.16 -11.64
CA VAL A 104 1.66 -22.12 -10.74
C VAL A 104 0.76 -23.06 -11.53
N PHE A 105 -0.02 -22.54 -12.47
CA PHE A 105 -0.88 -23.36 -13.32
C PHE A 105 -0.08 -24.39 -14.15
N ASN A 106 0.99 -23.95 -14.80
CA ASN A 106 1.85 -24.87 -15.57
C ASN A 106 2.42 -25.97 -14.66
N HIS A 107 2.87 -25.61 -13.46
CA HIS A 107 3.38 -26.61 -12.51
C HIS A 107 2.28 -27.59 -12.05
N LEU A 108 1.07 -27.09 -11.80
CA LEU A 108 -0.06 -27.95 -11.43
C LEU A 108 -0.37 -28.97 -12.53
N VAL A 109 -0.37 -28.56 -13.81
CA VAL A 109 -0.66 -29.46 -14.94
C VAL A 109 0.39 -30.58 -15.08
N GLU A 110 1.62 -30.35 -14.63
CA GLU A 110 2.71 -31.32 -14.66
C GLU A 110 2.71 -32.29 -13.45
N LEU A 111 1.86 -32.06 -12.44
CA LEU A 111 1.80 -32.91 -11.26
C LEU A 111 1.15 -34.28 -11.55
N HIS A 112 1.61 -35.31 -10.84
CA HIS A 112 1.09 -36.66 -10.95
C HIS A 112 -0.40 -36.74 -10.59
N PRO A 113 -1.24 -37.54 -11.30
CA PRO A 113 -2.68 -37.69 -11.05
C PRO A 113 -3.05 -37.96 -9.60
N GLY A 114 -2.28 -38.73 -8.87
CA GLY A 114 -2.50 -39.00 -7.44
C GLY A 114 -2.53 -37.77 -6.54
N PHE A 115 -1.96 -36.65 -6.97
CA PHE A 115 -2.08 -35.38 -6.26
C PHE A 115 -3.53 -34.88 -6.27
N TYR A 116 -4.25 -35.08 -7.35
CA TYR A 116 -5.65 -34.64 -7.53
C TYR A 116 -6.65 -35.58 -6.86
N GLU A 117 -6.26 -36.82 -6.59
CA GLU A 117 -7.07 -37.76 -5.82
C GLU A 117 -7.12 -37.38 -4.33
N SER A 118 -6.00 -36.82 -3.79
CA SER A 118 -5.88 -36.39 -2.40
C SER A 118 -6.27 -34.93 -2.16
N ASN A 119 -6.31 -34.09 -3.19
CA ASN A 119 -6.59 -32.66 -3.08
C ASN A 119 -7.79 -32.26 -3.96
N ARG A 120 -8.78 -31.59 -3.36
CA ARG A 120 -9.96 -31.15 -4.10
C ARG A 120 -9.60 -30.05 -5.10
N SER A 121 -9.98 -30.21 -6.37
CA SER A 121 -9.74 -29.23 -7.43
C SER A 121 -10.31 -27.83 -7.10
N SER A 122 -11.46 -27.78 -6.39
CA SER A 122 -12.06 -26.53 -5.94
C SER A 122 -11.20 -25.77 -4.93
N GLU A 123 -10.50 -26.46 -4.04
CA GLU A 123 -9.58 -25.84 -3.09
C GLU A 123 -8.35 -25.27 -3.79
N ILE A 124 -7.78 -26.02 -4.73
CA ILE A 124 -6.65 -25.56 -5.55
C ILE A 124 -7.03 -24.31 -6.35
N GLN A 125 -8.22 -24.32 -6.98
CA GLN A 125 -8.71 -23.17 -7.73
C GLN A 125 -8.97 -21.96 -6.82
N SER A 126 -9.55 -22.15 -5.65
CA SER A 126 -9.79 -21.09 -4.67
C SER A 126 -8.48 -20.45 -4.22
N ARG A 127 -7.46 -21.25 -3.88
CA ARG A 127 -6.12 -20.75 -3.53
C ARG A 127 -5.45 -20.01 -4.68
N LEU A 128 -5.54 -20.54 -5.90
CA LEU A 128 -4.96 -19.91 -7.08
C LEU A 128 -5.59 -18.54 -7.38
N THR A 129 -6.87 -18.35 -7.08
CA THR A 129 -7.57 -17.08 -7.30
C THR A 129 -7.45 -16.14 -6.10
N ALA A 130 -7.84 -16.57 -4.91
CA ALA A 130 -7.90 -15.73 -3.72
C ALA A 130 -6.50 -15.27 -3.26
N ASP A 131 -5.55 -16.20 -3.10
CA ASP A 131 -4.22 -15.87 -2.60
C ASP A 131 -3.44 -14.99 -3.58
N THR A 132 -3.61 -15.21 -4.89
CA THR A 132 -2.94 -14.35 -5.89
C THR A 132 -3.56 -12.96 -5.98
N THR A 133 -4.86 -12.79 -5.70
CA THR A 133 -5.50 -11.48 -5.62
C THR A 133 -4.97 -10.69 -4.42
N LEU A 134 -4.72 -11.35 -3.29
CA LEU A 134 -4.04 -10.71 -2.15
C LEU A 134 -2.61 -10.24 -2.53
N LEU A 135 -1.86 -11.06 -3.26
CA LEU A 135 -0.54 -10.67 -3.77
C LEU A 135 -0.63 -9.46 -4.71
N GLN A 136 -1.65 -9.38 -5.55
CA GLN A 136 -1.89 -8.22 -6.43
C GLN A 136 -2.06 -6.92 -5.63
N SER A 137 -2.86 -6.94 -4.58
CA SER A 137 -3.07 -5.77 -3.72
C SER A 137 -1.79 -5.36 -2.99
N VAL A 138 -0.98 -6.34 -2.55
CA VAL A 138 0.30 -6.07 -1.87
C VAL A 138 1.32 -5.46 -2.83
N ILE A 139 1.54 -6.07 -4.00
CA ILE A 139 2.53 -5.61 -4.99
C ILE A 139 2.07 -4.31 -5.66
N GLY A 140 0.79 -4.25 -6.06
CA GLY A 140 0.25 -3.13 -6.84
C GLY A 140 0.01 -1.87 -6.02
N SER A 141 -0.54 -1.97 -4.81
CA SER A 141 -0.93 -0.77 -4.04
C SER A 141 -0.15 -0.59 -2.75
N SER A 142 -0.09 -1.64 -1.90
CA SER A 142 0.45 -1.50 -0.54
C SER A 142 1.94 -1.17 -0.53
N LEU A 143 2.74 -1.80 -1.39
CA LEU A 143 4.18 -1.53 -1.50
C LEU A 143 4.45 -0.11 -1.99
N SER A 144 3.72 0.35 -3.00
CA SER A 144 3.85 1.73 -3.52
C SER A 144 3.44 2.76 -2.47
N MET A 145 2.36 2.49 -1.73
CA MET A 145 1.90 3.37 -0.64
C MET A 145 2.92 3.43 0.51
N ALA A 146 3.46 2.29 0.92
CA ALA A 146 4.47 2.22 1.97
C ALA A 146 5.74 2.99 1.56
N LEU A 147 6.23 2.77 0.33
CA LEU A 147 7.42 3.45 -0.19
C LEU A 147 7.21 4.96 -0.29
N ARG A 148 6.05 5.40 -0.79
CA ARG A 148 5.69 6.82 -0.80
C ARG A 148 5.68 7.41 0.60
N SER A 149 5.06 6.72 1.56
CA SER A 149 4.98 7.21 2.95
C SER A 149 6.37 7.30 3.59
N CYS A 150 7.27 6.37 3.33
CA CYS A 150 8.66 6.44 3.78
C CYS A 150 9.41 7.65 3.17
N ILE A 151 9.28 7.87 1.87
CA ILE A 151 9.91 9.01 1.19
C ILE A 151 9.35 10.33 1.71
N MET A 152 8.03 10.41 1.89
CA MET A 152 7.38 11.60 2.43
C MET A 152 7.80 11.88 3.88
N LEU A 153 7.95 10.84 4.70
CA LEU A 153 8.42 10.98 6.07
C LEU A 153 9.86 11.53 6.10
N ILE A 154 10.76 10.88 5.36
CA ILE A 154 12.18 11.30 5.31
C ILE A 154 12.30 12.70 4.70
N GLY A 155 11.66 12.94 3.56
CA GLY A 155 11.67 14.23 2.89
C GLY A 155 11.04 15.34 3.74
N GLY A 156 9.94 15.06 4.42
CA GLY A 156 9.28 15.98 5.33
C GLY A 156 10.16 16.35 6.53
N ILE A 157 10.84 15.37 7.13
CA ILE A 157 11.78 15.62 8.23
C ILE A 157 12.95 16.49 7.75
N ILE A 158 13.57 16.16 6.61
CA ILE A 158 14.67 16.96 6.02
C ILE A 158 14.19 18.39 5.76
N PHE A 159 13.01 18.53 5.16
CA PHE A 159 12.45 19.85 4.85
C PHE A 159 12.15 20.69 6.11
N LEU A 160 11.65 20.05 7.17
CA LEU A 160 11.42 20.72 8.46
C LEU A 160 12.75 21.20 9.07
N PHE A 161 13.81 20.38 9.03
CA PHE A 161 15.12 20.77 9.54
C PHE A 161 15.70 21.98 8.80
N ILE A 162 15.55 22.04 7.48
CA ILE A 162 16.02 23.15 6.66
C ILE A 162 15.20 24.43 6.94
N THR A 163 13.90 24.29 7.19
CA THR A 163 13.01 25.44 7.39
C THR A 163 13.14 26.05 8.76
N ASN A 164 13.09 25.27 9.83
CA ASN A 164 13.20 25.77 11.20
C ASN A 164 13.51 24.64 12.19
N ILE A 165 14.73 24.67 12.73
CA ILE A 165 15.22 23.66 13.67
C ILE A 165 14.44 23.60 14.98
N LYS A 166 13.95 24.76 15.48
CA LYS A 166 13.19 24.81 16.74
C LYS A 166 11.81 24.16 16.58
N LEU A 167 11.10 24.47 15.49
CA LEU A 167 9.82 23.84 15.18
C LEU A 167 9.98 22.34 14.94
N THR A 168 11.06 21.91 14.28
CA THR A 168 11.36 20.50 14.06
C THR A 168 11.55 19.74 15.38
N ALA A 169 12.26 20.33 16.34
CA ALA A 169 12.44 19.73 17.67
C ALA A 169 11.10 19.54 18.40
N ILE A 170 10.20 20.52 18.31
CA ILE A 170 8.85 20.43 18.88
C ILE A 170 8.06 19.30 18.23
N VAL A 171 8.06 19.22 16.89
CA VAL A 171 7.35 18.18 16.14
C VAL A 171 7.88 16.78 16.47
N ILE A 172 9.20 16.60 16.49
CA ILE A 172 9.82 15.30 16.82
C ILE A 172 9.48 14.88 18.26
N THR A 173 9.44 15.83 19.19
CA THR A 173 9.09 15.54 20.60
C THR A 173 7.58 15.23 20.75
N ALA A 174 6.72 15.85 19.96
CA ALA A 174 5.28 15.60 19.98
C ALA A 174 4.89 14.27 19.29
N LEU A 175 5.70 13.80 18.33
CA LEU A 175 5.42 12.61 17.53
C LEU A 175 5.22 11.34 18.40
N PRO A 176 6.08 11.01 19.37
CA PRO A 176 5.86 9.86 20.26
C PRO A 176 4.57 9.98 21.09
N LEU A 177 4.18 11.19 21.49
CA LEU A 177 2.97 11.44 22.26
C LEU A 177 1.71 11.04 21.46
N VAL A 178 1.73 11.22 20.14
CA VAL A 178 0.64 10.82 19.25
C VAL A 178 0.72 9.34 18.89
N VAL A 179 1.92 8.83 18.60
CA VAL A 179 2.12 7.46 18.12
C VAL A 179 1.89 6.42 19.23
N LEU A 180 2.27 6.74 20.47
CA LEU A 180 2.18 5.79 21.59
C LEU A 180 0.73 5.39 21.90
N PRO A 181 -0.25 6.31 22.02
CA PRO A 181 -1.66 5.94 22.13
C PRO A 181 -2.16 5.09 20.95
N ILE A 182 -1.81 5.46 19.73
CA ILE A 182 -2.23 4.72 18.53
C ILE A 182 -1.75 3.26 18.59
N LEU A 183 -0.52 3.03 19.01
CA LEU A 183 0.03 1.67 19.15
C LEU A 183 -0.65 0.89 20.28
N LEU A 184 -0.91 1.53 21.40
CA LEU A 184 -1.58 0.91 22.56
C LEU A 184 -3.03 0.54 22.24
N PHE A 185 -3.79 1.49 21.72
CA PHE A 185 -5.18 1.24 21.30
C PHE A 185 -5.27 0.26 20.14
N GLY A 186 -4.36 0.33 19.16
CA GLY A 186 -4.32 -0.59 18.04
C GLY A 186 -4.14 -2.06 18.45
N ARG A 187 -3.36 -2.33 19.49
CA ARG A 187 -3.24 -3.68 20.07
C ARG A 187 -4.56 -4.14 20.68
N ARG A 188 -5.23 -3.28 21.42
CA ARG A 188 -6.50 -3.60 22.09
C ARG A 188 -7.64 -3.81 21.07
N VAL A 189 -7.73 -2.93 20.08
CA VAL A 189 -8.69 -3.06 18.97
C VAL A 189 -8.48 -4.37 18.20
N ARG A 190 -7.23 -4.74 17.93
CA ARG A 190 -6.91 -5.99 17.24
C ARG A 190 -7.32 -7.23 18.04
N ALA A 191 -7.13 -7.22 19.36
CA ALA A 191 -7.58 -8.29 20.23
C ALA A 191 -9.12 -8.41 20.25
N LEU A 192 -9.81 -7.28 20.41
CA LEU A 192 -11.28 -7.23 20.37
C LEU A 192 -11.85 -7.65 19.02
N SER A 193 -11.22 -7.25 17.92
CA SER A 193 -11.64 -7.64 16.56
C SER A 193 -11.53 -9.16 16.36
N ARG A 194 -10.47 -9.79 16.87
CA ARG A 194 -10.35 -11.26 16.85
C ARG A 194 -11.47 -11.92 17.63
N GLN A 195 -11.72 -11.48 18.87
CA GLN A 195 -12.81 -12.03 19.67
C GLN A 195 -14.18 -11.87 18.99
N SER A 196 -14.41 -10.73 18.33
CA SER A 196 -15.62 -10.51 17.55
C SER A 196 -15.74 -11.48 16.38
N GLN A 197 -14.64 -11.70 15.65
CA GLN A 197 -14.62 -12.67 14.53
C GLN A 197 -14.87 -14.09 15.02
N ASP A 198 -14.28 -14.50 16.13
CA ASP A 198 -14.49 -15.81 16.74
C ASP A 198 -15.97 -16.00 17.12
N ARG A 199 -16.61 -14.97 17.72
CA ARG A 199 -18.05 -15.01 18.04
C ARG A 199 -18.96 -15.08 16.81
N VAL A 200 -18.60 -14.38 15.74
CA VAL A 200 -19.34 -14.47 14.46
C VAL A 200 -19.20 -15.87 13.85
N ALA A 201 -18.01 -16.47 13.94
CA ALA A 201 -17.77 -17.84 13.49
C ALA A 201 -18.59 -18.87 14.33
N ASP A 202 -18.65 -18.69 15.66
CA ASP A 202 -19.48 -19.53 16.55
C ASP A 202 -20.97 -19.47 16.14
N VAL A 203 -21.49 -18.26 15.87
CA VAL A 203 -22.88 -18.08 15.38
C VAL A 203 -23.07 -18.74 14.02
N GLY A 204 -22.13 -18.57 13.09
CA GLY A 204 -22.17 -19.21 11.78
C GLY A 204 -22.18 -20.74 11.87
N SER A 205 -21.38 -21.31 12.77
CA SER A 205 -21.33 -22.74 13.04
C SER A 205 -22.66 -23.25 13.61
N TYR A 206 -23.22 -22.55 14.60
CA TYR A 206 -24.52 -22.90 15.20
C TYR A 206 -25.67 -22.85 14.20
N VAL A 207 -25.71 -21.80 13.38
CA VAL A 207 -26.72 -21.71 12.29
C VAL A 207 -26.51 -22.81 11.27
N GLY A 208 -25.30 -23.12 10.88
CA GLY A 208 -24.98 -24.19 9.94
C GLY A 208 -25.41 -25.58 10.48
N GLU A 209 -25.15 -25.84 11.75
CA GLU A 209 -25.56 -27.08 12.42
C GLU A 209 -27.09 -27.19 12.51
N THR A 210 -27.76 -26.11 12.94
CA THR A 210 -29.22 -26.06 13.08
C THR A 210 -29.95 -26.26 11.73
N LEU A 211 -29.47 -25.56 10.69
CA LEU A 211 -30.02 -25.68 9.33
C LEU A 211 -29.68 -27.03 8.69
N GLY A 212 -28.52 -27.57 8.96
CA GLY A 212 -28.10 -28.90 8.46
C GLY A 212 -28.94 -30.05 9.03
N GLN A 213 -29.46 -29.86 10.22
CA GLN A 213 -30.34 -30.85 10.88
C GLN A 213 -31.77 -30.34 11.09
N ILE A 214 -32.28 -29.52 10.18
CA ILE A 214 -33.59 -28.88 10.32
C ILE A 214 -34.73 -29.85 10.55
N LYS A 215 -34.65 -31.05 9.98
CA LYS A 215 -35.65 -32.11 10.19
C LYS A 215 -35.72 -32.63 11.62
N THR A 216 -34.65 -32.49 12.39
CA THR A 216 -34.58 -32.91 13.79
C THR A 216 -34.97 -31.78 14.73
N VAL A 217 -34.86 -30.53 14.27
CA VAL A 217 -35.22 -29.32 15.02
C VAL A 217 -36.70 -28.99 14.91
N GLN A 218 -37.36 -29.37 13.80
CA GLN A 218 -38.80 -29.27 13.59
C GLN A 218 -39.53 -30.50 14.13
#